data_d461aefe179678f106ae23104915a328
#
_entry.id   d461aefe179678f106ae23104915a328
#
_cell.length_a   1.000
_cell.length_b   1.000
_cell.length_c   1.000
_cell.angle_alpha   90.00
_cell.angle_beta   90.00
_cell.angle_gamma   90.00
#
_symmetry.space_group_name_H-M   'P 1'
#
loop_
_entity.id
_entity.type
_entity.pdbx_description
1 polymer ?
#
loop_
_entity_poly.entity_id
_entity_poly.type
_entity_poly.pdbx_seq_one_letter_code
_entity_poly.pdbx_strand_id
1 'polypeptide(L)'
;MGWVARARDLGSLIFIDLRDRTGISQVVFNRDRFPAAHQRAAELGREYVIAVRGQVVHRDPKTFNPELKTGEVELAAEEILVLNDARTPPFSIDDTAAVTEETRLRYRFLDLRSPRMQANIDLRHRIAAEIRRYMIEQGFFEIETPFMTRSTPEGARDYLVPSRVQPGCFYALPQSPQLFKQILMIAGFDRYFQIVRCFRDEDFRADRQAEFTQLDLEMSFPQQERVFEVVEPLLIRLAALAGVEVKPPFPRLKYDEAIRLYGSDKPDLRLPPLVRVNELFSAEELARLKFDPKLPLVAFRAPRCAGLSRKERDDLAQFIADRDARGFADLRLTESGLEGALAKNLPEAARRVAEAVGAQAGDLIPLVAAALGPEPHREEIPPVGPAVTPHDAPIFNAAGALRLHLGQKYNDLHQLLNPRDFRFLWVTDFPMFEWNKDEGRWMAAHHPFTSPHEQDMDRLESDPGAVRALAYDVVLNGTELGSGSIRIHRRDVQSKIFRALGFGEEEARARFGFFLEALEYGTPPHGGIALGLDRLVMILAGESSLREVIPFPKTARAVDLMVDAPTPVSEAQLRELGLALRKPIPRE
;
A
#
# COMPACT_ATOMS: atom_id res chain seq x y z
N MET A 1 -30.92 16.56 16.76
CA MET A 1 -30.02 16.08 17.84
C MET A 1 -28.60 16.03 17.33
N GLY A 2 -27.60 16.34 18.18
CA GLY A 2 -26.19 16.31 17.76
C GLY A 2 -25.27 16.86 18.83
N TRP A 3 -24.02 17.10 18.44
CA TRP A 3 -22.99 17.68 19.28
C TRP A 3 -22.85 19.17 19.05
N VAL A 4 -22.63 19.95 20.12
CA VAL A 4 -22.31 21.37 20.04
C VAL A 4 -20.88 21.54 19.54
N ALA A 5 -20.71 21.77 18.24
CA ALA A 5 -19.37 21.99 17.65
C ALA A 5 -18.82 23.38 18.04
N ARG A 6 -19.69 24.40 17.97
CA ARG A 6 -19.33 25.79 18.30
C ARG A 6 -20.55 26.52 18.85
N ALA A 7 -20.32 27.38 19.85
CA ALA A 7 -21.29 28.33 20.39
C ALA A 7 -20.79 29.76 20.23
N ARG A 8 -21.67 30.68 19.87
CA ARG A 8 -21.41 32.13 19.74
C ARG A 8 -22.54 32.87 20.43
N ASP A 9 -22.23 33.55 21.51
CA ASP A 9 -23.16 34.39 22.25
C ASP A 9 -23.03 35.85 21.80
N LEU A 10 -24.10 36.43 21.28
CA LEU A 10 -24.21 37.81 20.84
C LEU A 10 -25.24 38.57 21.69
N GLY A 11 -25.46 38.16 22.93
CA GLY A 11 -26.31 38.79 23.93
C GLY A 11 -27.76 38.38 23.81
N SER A 12 -28.57 38.90 22.87
CA SER A 12 -29.98 38.50 22.68
C SER A 12 -30.13 37.24 21.83
N LEU A 13 -29.09 36.85 21.09
CA LEU A 13 -29.05 35.69 20.21
C LEU A 13 -27.84 34.82 20.54
N ILE A 14 -28.06 33.50 20.65
CA ILE A 14 -27.01 32.52 20.75
C ILE A 14 -27.09 31.64 19.50
N PHE A 15 -25.96 31.49 18.81
CA PHE A 15 -25.80 30.64 17.65
C PHE A 15 -25.04 29.38 18.03
N ILE A 16 -25.60 28.23 17.74
CA ILE A 16 -24.98 26.92 17.93
C ILE A 16 -24.78 26.25 16.57
N ASP A 17 -23.55 25.89 16.26
CA ASP A 17 -23.24 24.98 15.17
C ASP A 17 -23.45 23.55 15.71
N LEU A 18 -24.58 22.95 15.38
CA LEU A 18 -24.95 21.60 15.81
C LEU A 18 -24.47 20.60 14.77
N ARG A 19 -23.57 19.71 15.18
CA ARG A 19 -22.96 18.70 14.31
C ARG A 19 -23.62 17.34 14.51
N ASP A 20 -23.92 16.68 13.41
CA ASP A 20 -24.27 15.27 13.36
C ASP A 20 -23.46 14.54 12.29
N ARG A 21 -23.80 13.27 11.98
CA ARG A 21 -23.13 12.48 10.94
C ARG A 21 -23.25 13.08 9.54
N THR A 22 -24.28 13.88 9.27
CA THR A 22 -24.58 14.42 7.94
C THR A 22 -23.92 15.78 7.69
N GLY A 23 -23.49 16.45 8.74
CA GLY A 23 -22.83 17.76 8.69
C GLY A 23 -23.17 18.65 9.87
N ILE A 24 -23.16 19.95 9.62
CA ILE A 24 -23.41 21.00 10.60
C ILE A 24 -24.66 21.77 10.19
N SER A 25 -25.57 22.01 11.19
CA SER A 25 -26.71 22.89 11.04
C SER A 25 -26.62 24.01 12.07
N GLN A 26 -26.89 25.25 11.66
CA GLN A 26 -26.97 26.38 12.58
C GLN A 26 -28.29 26.35 13.35
N VAL A 27 -28.21 26.50 14.65
CA VAL A 27 -29.35 26.64 15.56
C VAL A 27 -29.28 28.01 16.21
N VAL A 28 -30.39 28.73 16.24
CA VAL A 28 -30.49 30.09 16.79
C VAL A 28 -31.43 30.12 17.95
N PHE A 29 -30.96 30.58 19.11
CA PHE A 29 -31.73 30.80 20.32
C PHE A 29 -31.95 32.30 20.51
N ASN A 30 -33.22 32.71 20.53
CA ASN A 30 -33.61 34.12 20.69
C ASN A 30 -34.18 34.32 22.09
N ARG A 31 -33.52 35.22 22.88
CA ARG A 31 -33.89 35.52 24.26
C ARG A 31 -35.30 36.12 24.35
N ASP A 32 -35.67 36.98 23.42
CA ASP A 32 -36.95 37.72 23.48
C ASP A 32 -38.15 36.82 23.13
N ARG A 33 -37.91 35.77 22.36
CA ARG A 33 -38.96 34.79 22.00
C ARG A 33 -39.05 33.60 22.95
N PHE A 34 -37.90 33.02 23.32
CA PHE A 34 -37.79 31.79 24.10
C PHE A 34 -36.71 31.93 25.18
N PRO A 35 -36.91 32.77 26.25
CA PRO A 35 -35.90 33.10 27.24
C PRO A 35 -35.36 31.86 27.97
N ALA A 36 -36.20 30.85 28.26
CA ALA A 36 -35.74 29.65 28.94
C ALA A 36 -34.78 28.80 28.07
N ALA A 37 -35.08 28.66 26.77
CA ALA A 37 -34.20 27.96 25.84
C ALA A 37 -32.86 28.73 25.64
N HIS A 38 -32.94 30.04 25.53
CA HIS A 38 -31.74 30.91 25.44
C HIS A 38 -30.85 30.78 26.68
N GLN A 39 -31.43 30.85 27.91
CA GLN A 39 -30.67 30.68 29.14
C GLN A 39 -29.94 29.32 29.20
N ARG A 40 -30.61 28.25 28.82
CA ARG A 40 -30.01 26.90 28.74
C ARG A 40 -28.91 26.84 27.69
N ALA A 41 -29.07 27.50 26.55
CA ALA A 41 -28.10 27.55 25.49
C ALA A 41 -26.82 28.30 25.93
N ALA A 42 -26.90 29.28 26.81
CA ALA A 42 -25.75 29.99 27.36
C ALA A 42 -24.83 29.13 28.25
N GLU A 43 -25.35 28.03 28.80
CA GLU A 43 -24.61 27.08 29.65
C GLU A 43 -23.91 25.97 28.88
N LEU A 44 -24.08 25.91 27.54
CA LEU A 44 -23.56 24.81 26.73
C LEU A 44 -22.06 24.89 26.52
N GLY A 45 -21.39 23.78 26.82
CA GLY A 45 -19.99 23.56 26.45
C GLY A 45 -19.83 22.91 25.08
N ARG A 46 -18.62 22.95 24.54
CA ARG A 46 -18.27 22.20 23.35
C ARG A 46 -18.48 20.69 23.55
N GLU A 47 -18.92 20.01 22.50
CA GLU A 47 -19.18 18.58 22.45
C GLU A 47 -20.32 18.11 23.37
N TYR A 48 -21.09 19.01 24.01
CA TYR A 48 -22.33 18.62 24.66
C TYR A 48 -23.30 18.01 23.63
N VAL A 49 -24.00 16.96 24.02
CA VAL A 49 -25.03 16.34 23.19
C VAL A 49 -26.37 16.96 23.53
N ILE A 50 -27.02 17.58 22.55
CA ILE A 50 -28.26 18.27 22.74
C ILE A 50 -29.35 17.78 21.77
N ALA A 51 -30.62 17.88 22.21
CA ALA A 51 -31.78 17.82 21.35
C ALA A 51 -32.45 19.20 21.32
N VAL A 52 -32.76 19.67 20.12
CA VAL A 52 -33.40 20.97 19.91
C VAL A 52 -34.72 20.76 19.13
N ARG A 53 -35.77 21.40 19.57
CA ARG A 53 -37.03 21.53 18.84
C ARG A 53 -37.20 22.99 18.43
N GLY A 54 -37.69 23.23 17.21
CA GLY A 54 -37.90 24.55 16.67
C GLY A 54 -38.36 24.50 15.22
N GLN A 55 -38.40 25.66 14.58
CA GLN A 55 -38.81 25.82 13.19
C GLN A 55 -37.60 25.98 12.29
N VAL A 56 -37.60 25.26 11.17
CA VAL A 56 -36.61 25.51 10.11
C VAL A 56 -37.02 26.75 9.34
N VAL A 57 -36.17 27.75 9.30
CA VAL A 57 -36.37 29.01 8.61
C VAL A 57 -35.25 29.29 7.61
N HIS A 58 -35.58 30.05 6.57
CA HIS A 58 -34.55 30.58 5.68
C HIS A 58 -33.73 31.64 6.41
N ARG A 59 -32.43 31.60 6.22
CA ARG A 59 -31.52 32.64 6.68
C ARG A 59 -31.67 33.89 5.79
N ASP A 60 -31.28 35.06 6.33
CA ASP A 60 -31.14 36.24 5.50
C ASP A 60 -30.13 35.94 4.38
N PRO A 61 -30.42 36.24 3.10
CA PRO A 61 -29.50 36.01 2.00
C PRO A 61 -28.08 36.56 2.21
N LYS A 62 -27.96 37.63 2.99
CA LYS A 62 -26.66 38.23 3.38
C LYS A 62 -25.85 37.37 4.37
N THR A 63 -26.49 36.40 5.03
CA THR A 63 -25.89 35.49 6.02
C THR A 63 -25.80 34.06 5.54
N PHE A 64 -26.10 33.79 4.27
CA PHE A 64 -25.92 32.48 3.66
C PHE A 64 -24.47 32.03 3.81
N ASN A 65 -24.28 30.79 4.22
CA ASN A 65 -22.96 30.20 4.32
C ASN A 65 -22.78 29.07 3.29
N PRO A 66 -22.12 29.33 2.16
CA PRO A 66 -21.93 28.35 1.09
C PRO A 66 -21.04 27.16 1.50
N GLU A 67 -20.30 27.27 2.60
CA GLU A 67 -19.45 26.16 3.11
C GLU A 67 -20.27 25.10 3.84
N LEU A 68 -21.50 25.40 4.24
CA LEU A 68 -22.39 24.46 4.91
C LEU A 68 -23.45 23.93 3.95
N LYS A 69 -23.65 22.61 3.94
CA LYS A 69 -24.74 21.98 3.15
C LYS A 69 -26.14 22.53 3.50
N THR A 70 -26.30 23.00 4.75
CA THR A 70 -27.53 23.60 5.27
C THR A 70 -27.45 25.12 5.35
N GLY A 71 -26.49 25.74 4.65
CA GLY A 71 -26.12 27.15 4.84
C GLY A 71 -27.20 28.17 4.45
N GLU A 72 -28.26 27.78 3.74
CA GLU A 72 -29.40 28.62 3.40
C GLU A 72 -30.50 28.62 4.44
N VAL A 73 -30.47 27.67 5.38
CA VAL A 73 -31.48 27.48 6.42
C VAL A 73 -30.83 27.45 7.81
N GLU A 74 -31.66 27.71 8.83
CA GLU A 74 -31.27 27.56 10.22
C GLU A 74 -32.49 27.06 11.03
N LEU A 75 -32.21 26.50 12.22
CA LEU A 75 -33.25 26.09 13.15
C LEU A 75 -33.46 27.22 14.18
N ALA A 76 -34.61 27.90 14.10
CA ALA A 76 -35.08 28.82 15.13
C ALA A 76 -35.57 27.98 16.34
N ALA A 77 -34.75 27.93 17.39
CA ALA A 77 -34.94 27.03 18.52
C ALA A 77 -36.05 27.55 19.47
N GLU A 78 -36.96 26.67 19.84
CA GLU A 78 -38.05 26.89 20.82
C GLU A 78 -37.74 26.20 22.14
N GLU A 79 -37.19 24.98 22.07
CA GLU A 79 -36.86 24.15 23.22
C GLU A 79 -35.51 23.50 23.06
N ILE A 80 -34.84 23.26 24.18
CA ILE A 80 -33.57 22.55 24.24
C ILE A 80 -33.57 21.54 25.39
N LEU A 81 -33.04 20.36 25.13
CA LEU A 81 -32.71 19.36 26.13
C LEU A 81 -31.24 18.99 26.02
N VAL A 82 -30.50 19.13 27.12
CA VAL A 82 -29.15 18.58 27.23
C VAL A 82 -29.27 17.09 27.51
N LEU A 83 -28.85 16.28 26.54
CA LEU A 83 -28.88 14.81 26.64
C LEU A 83 -27.67 14.28 27.40
N ASN A 84 -26.53 14.92 27.22
CA ASN A 84 -25.31 14.62 27.95
C ASN A 84 -24.34 15.83 27.90
N ASP A 85 -23.62 16.06 28.99
CA ASP A 85 -22.53 17.02 29.03
C ASP A 85 -21.22 16.41 28.53
N ALA A 86 -20.19 17.22 28.35
CA ALA A 86 -18.87 16.78 27.94
C ALA A 86 -17.77 17.54 28.68
N ARG A 87 -16.68 16.84 28.95
CA ARG A 87 -15.44 17.51 29.35
C ARG A 87 -14.86 18.26 28.15
N THR A 88 -14.06 19.29 28.41
CA THR A 88 -13.34 19.98 27.35
C THR A 88 -12.43 18.99 26.62
N PRO A 89 -12.60 18.82 25.28
CA PRO A 89 -11.76 17.93 24.49
C PRO A 89 -10.29 18.32 24.58
N PRO A 90 -9.34 17.35 24.55
CA PRO A 90 -7.90 17.63 24.60
C PRO A 90 -7.38 18.34 23.35
N PHE A 91 -8.17 18.38 22.27
CA PHE A 91 -7.85 19.06 21.01
C PHE A 91 -9.14 19.51 20.30
N SER A 92 -9.00 20.42 19.33
CA SER A 92 -10.12 20.83 18.48
C SER A 92 -10.46 19.73 17.50
N ILE A 93 -11.74 19.32 17.45
CA ILE A 93 -12.22 18.28 16.53
C ILE A 93 -12.26 18.80 15.08
N ASP A 94 -12.50 20.09 14.90
CA ASP A 94 -12.63 20.70 13.57
C ASP A 94 -11.27 20.87 12.88
N ASP A 95 -10.19 20.99 13.66
CA ASP A 95 -8.81 21.11 13.15
C ASP A 95 -7.87 20.18 13.94
N THR A 96 -7.55 19.06 13.36
CA THR A 96 -6.64 18.06 13.93
C THR A 96 -5.23 18.08 13.31
N ALA A 97 -4.94 19.02 12.39
CA ALA A 97 -3.69 19.05 11.64
C ALA A 97 -2.45 19.24 12.54
N ALA A 98 -2.57 20.06 13.59
CA ALA A 98 -1.49 20.31 14.55
C ALA A 98 -1.43 19.30 15.71
N VAL A 99 -2.36 18.33 15.77
CA VAL A 99 -2.44 17.34 16.86
C VAL A 99 -1.55 16.15 16.55
N THR A 100 -0.73 15.74 17.53
CA THR A 100 0.15 14.58 17.36
C THR A 100 -0.65 13.31 17.11
N GLU A 101 -0.12 12.41 16.29
CA GLU A 101 -0.75 11.11 15.98
C GLU A 101 -1.05 10.34 17.28
N GLU A 102 -0.14 10.32 18.24
CA GLU A 102 -0.31 9.64 19.53
C GLU A 102 -1.54 10.16 20.29
N THR A 103 -1.74 11.48 20.35
CA THR A 103 -2.89 12.09 21.01
C THR A 103 -4.19 11.72 20.27
N ARG A 104 -4.20 11.78 18.95
CA ARG A 104 -5.36 11.38 18.14
C ARG A 104 -5.71 9.90 18.30
N LEU A 105 -4.72 9.02 18.37
CA LEU A 105 -4.94 7.59 18.58
C LEU A 105 -5.43 7.27 19.99
N ARG A 106 -4.92 7.97 21.02
CA ARG A 106 -5.40 7.83 22.42
C ARG A 106 -6.85 8.25 22.59
N TYR A 107 -7.23 9.36 21.95
CA TYR A 107 -8.60 9.87 21.95
C TYR A 107 -9.31 9.60 20.61
N ARG A 108 -9.12 8.39 20.06
CA ARG A 108 -9.59 8.05 18.72
C ARG A 108 -11.10 8.25 18.54
N PHE A 109 -11.90 8.05 19.58
CA PHE A 109 -13.34 8.32 19.58
C PHE A 109 -13.69 9.81 19.36
N LEU A 110 -12.78 10.75 19.68
CA LEU A 110 -12.91 12.17 19.34
C LEU A 110 -12.39 12.46 17.93
N ASP A 111 -11.22 11.92 17.58
CA ASP A 111 -10.63 12.08 16.26
C ASP A 111 -11.58 11.59 15.14
N LEU A 112 -12.27 10.48 15.36
CA LEU A 112 -13.31 9.96 14.46
C LEU A 112 -14.51 10.90 14.24
N ARG A 113 -14.70 11.93 15.06
CA ARG A 113 -15.71 12.99 14.85
C ARG A 113 -15.23 14.07 13.88
N SER A 114 -13.91 14.13 13.58
CA SER A 114 -13.39 15.15 12.68
C SER A 114 -13.92 14.98 11.26
N PRO A 115 -14.13 16.09 10.52
CA PRO A 115 -14.63 16.03 9.15
C PRO A 115 -13.80 15.14 8.24
N ARG A 116 -12.46 15.19 8.40
CA ARG A 116 -11.52 14.37 7.65
C ARG A 116 -11.74 12.88 7.89
N MET A 117 -11.80 12.45 9.16
CA MET A 117 -12.00 11.05 9.49
C MET A 117 -13.39 10.55 9.08
N GLN A 118 -14.44 11.39 9.24
CA GLN A 118 -15.78 11.08 8.76
C GLN A 118 -15.79 10.84 7.25
N ALA A 119 -15.14 11.70 6.47
CA ALA A 119 -15.05 11.55 5.02
C ALA A 119 -14.27 10.27 4.61
N ASN A 120 -13.17 9.97 5.29
CA ASN A 120 -12.37 8.77 5.01
C ASN A 120 -13.14 7.48 5.30
N ILE A 121 -13.87 7.42 6.42
CA ILE A 121 -14.66 6.25 6.79
C ILE A 121 -15.91 6.10 5.90
N ASP A 122 -16.54 7.22 5.49
CA ASP A 122 -17.63 7.19 4.51
C ASP A 122 -17.14 6.65 3.16
N LEU A 123 -15.98 7.13 2.67
CA LEU A 123 -15.38 6.62 1.44
C LEU A 123 -15.09 5.11 1.55
N ARG A 124 -14.49 4.67 2.67
CA ARG A 124 -14.26 3.25 2.95
C ARG A 124 -15.54 2.43 2.90
N HIS A 125 -16.60 2.92 3.53
CA HIS A 125 -17.93 2.27 3.53
C HIS A 125 -18.46 2.12 2.10
N ARG A 126 -18.44 3.21 1.31
CA ARG A 126 -18.91 3.18 -0.09
C ARG A 126 -18.08 2.25 -0.97
N ILE A 127 -16.76 2.24 -0.79
CA ILE A 127 -15.87 1.31 -1.49
C ILE A 127 -16.23 -0.15 -1.15
N ALA A 128 -16.40 -0.49 0.12
CA ALA A 128 -16.75 -1.85 0.52
C ALA A 128 -18.14 -2.29 -0.02
N ALA A 129 -19.10 -1.37 -0.04
CA ALA A 129 -20.42 -1.63 -0.61
C ALA A 129 -20.37 -1.84 -2.12
N GLU A 130 -19.59 -1.02 -2.85
CA GLU A 130 -19.39 -1.16 -4.30
C GLU A 130 -18.68 -2.45 -4.68
N ILE A 131 -17.65 -2.84 -3.92
CA ILE A 131 -16.96 -4.13 -4.11
C ILE A 131 -17.97 -5.27 -4.04
N ARG A 132 -18.81 -5.33 -2.98
CA ARG A 132 -19.82 -6.41 -2.85
C ARG A 132 -20.80 -6.41 -4.00
N ARG A 133 -21.32 -5.23 -4.34
CA ARG A 133 -22.26 -5.10 -5.47
C ARG A 133 -21.64 -5.63 -6.76
N TYR A 134 -20.44 -5.16 -7.10
CA TYR A 134 -19.75 -5.56 -8.31
C TYR A 134 -19.43 -7.06 -8.35
N MET A 135 -18.88 -7.60 -7.26
CA MET A 135 -18.50 -9.02 -7.21
C MET A 135 -19.73 -9.94 -7.35
N ILE A 136 -20.83 -9.58 -6.73
CA ILE A 136 -22.12 -10.32 -6.89
C ILE A 136 -22.64 -10.20 -8.33
N GLU A 137 -22.58 -9.02 -8.95
CA GLU A 137 -22.92 -8.83 -10.39
C GLU A 137 -22.06 -9.73 -11.31
N GLN A 138 -20.78 -9.98 -10.92
CA GLN A 138 -19.89 -10.89 -11.65
C GLN A 138 -20.10 -12.38 -11.30
N GLY A 139 -21.06 -12.73 -10.47
CA GLY A 139 -21.40 -14.10 -10.08
C GLY A 139 -20.44 -14.72 -9.04
N PHE A 140 -19.77 -13.90 -8.25
CA PHE A 140 -18.96 -14.37 -7.13
C PHE A 140 -19.79 -14.56 -5.87
N PHE A 141 -19.46 -15.60 -5.11
CA PHE A 141 -20.02 -15.87 -3.79
C PHE A 141 -19.15 -15.24 -2.71
N GLU A 142 -19.74 -14.45 -1.79
CA GLU A 142 -19.06 -14.01 -0.56
C GLU A 142 -19.11 -15.15 0.45
N ILE A 143 -17.94 -15.75 0.76
CA ILE A 143 -17.85 -16.89 1.68
C ILE A 143 -16.83 -16.58 2.75
N GLU A 144 -17.23 -16.72 4.02
CA GLU A 144 -16.36 -16.51 5.16
C GLU A 144 -15.42 -17.70 5.38
N THR A 145 -14.17 -17.39 5.72
CA THR A 145 -13.14 -18.37 6.07
C THR A 145 -12.76 -18.22 7.55
N PRO A 146 -12.26 -19.28 8.24
CA PRO A 146 -11.97 -19.21 9.66
C PRO A 146 -10.80 -18.28 9.98
N PHE A 147 -10.90 -17.55 11.11
CA PHE A 147 -9.79 -16.78 11.69
C PHE A 147 -8.95 -17.61 12.66
N MET A 148 -9.52 -18.64 13.27
CA MET A 148 -8.79 -19.58 14.12
C MET A 148 -8.43 -20.80 13.28
N THR A 149 -7.22 -20.82 12.75
CA THR A 149 -6.77 -21.88 11.85
C THR A 149 -5.44 -22.48 12.30
N ARG A 150 -4.89 -23.35 11.51
CA ARG A 150 -3.56 -23.91 11.72
C ARG A 150 -2.49 -22.92 11.23
N SER A 151 -1.33 -22.88 11.90
CA SER A 151 -0.15 -22.16 11.41
C SER A 151 0.28 -22.71 10.05
N THR A 152 0.27 -21.83 9.04
CA THR A 152 0.72 -22.09 7.66
C THR A 152 1.52 -20.87 7.21
N PRO A 153 2.81 -20.75 7.62
CA PRO A 153 3.60 -19.57 7.34
C PRO A 153 3.74 -19.32 5.83
N GLU A 154 3.30 -18.14 5.40
CA GLU A 154 3.28 -17.67 3.99
C GLU A 154 4.27 -16.51 3.76
N GLY A 155 5.27 -16.35 4.63
CA GLY A 155 6.28 -15.30 4.52
C GLY A 155 6.42 -14.42 5.76
N ALA A 156 5.33 -14.14 6.49
CA ALA A 156 5.35 -13.43 7.78
C ALA A 156 5.32 -14.41 8.97
N ARG A 157 5.50 -13.89 10.19
CA ARG A 157 5.23 -14.66 11.40
C ARG A 157 3.74 -14.65 11.71
N ASP A 158 3.24 -15.77 12.26
CA ASP A 158 1.85 -15.92 12.66
C ASP A 158 1.62 -15.39 14.09
N TYR A 159 0.47 -14.78 14.33
CA TYR A 159 -0.05 -14.58 15.67
C TYR A 159 -0.66 -15.89 16.20
N LEU A 160 -0.19 -16.37 17.34
CA LEU A 160 -0.64 -17.62 17.94
C LEU A 160 -1.67 -17.40 19.05
N VAL A 161 -2.73 -18.21 19.06
CA VAL A 161 -3.80 -18.18 20.05
C VAL A 161 -3.81 -19.55 20.77
N PRO A 162 -3.50 -19.62 22.08
CA PRO A 162 -3.44 -20.89 22.80
C PRO A 162 -4.83 -21.53 22.94
N SER A 163 -4.89 -22.87 22.82
CA SER A 163 -6.11 -23.65 23.02
C SER A 163 -6.26 -24.05 24.48
N ARG A 164 -7.35 -23.63 25.14
CA ARG A 164 -7.69 -24.08 26.49
C ARG A 164 -8.12 -25.56 26.53
N VAL A 165 -8.76 -26.02 25.44
CA VAL A 165 -9.33 -27.39 25.36
C VAL A 165 -8.25 -28.43 25.04
N GLN A 166 -7.19 -28.02 24.34
CA GLN A 166 -6.06 -28.88 23.98
C GLN A 166 -4.76 -28.25 24.47
N PRO A 167 -4.33 -28.54 25.71
CA PRO A 167 -3.12 -27.94 26.27
C PRO A 167 -1.88 -28.19 25.40
N GLY A 168 -1.06 -27.16 25.22
CA GLY A 168 0.13 -27.23 24.37
C GLY A 168 -0.14 -27.05 22.86
N CYS A 169 -1.42 -26.95 22.44
CA CYS A 169 -1.80 -26.66 21.07
C CYS A 169 -2.23 -25.20 20.91
N PHE A 170 -1.98 -24.66 19.72
CA PHE A 170 -2.27 -23.28 19.37
C PHE A 170 -3.03 -23.20 18.03
N TYR A 171 -3.98 -22.29 17.96
CA TYR A 171 -4.44 -21.76 16.69
C TYR A 171 -3.50 -20.66 16.23
N ALA A 172 -3.51 -20.38 14.93
CA ALA A 172 -2.88 -19.21 14.34
C ALA A 172 -3.95 -18.31 13.72
N LEU A 173 -3.74 -16.99 13.76
CA LEU A 173 -4.53 -16.04 12.99
C LEU A 173 -4.01 -16.02 11.55
N PRO A 174 -4.89 -16.09 10.51
CA PRO A 174 -4.46 -16.28 9.13
C PRO A 174 -3.78 -15.03 8.56
N GLN A 175 -2.69 -15.25 7.84
CA GLN A 175 -2.02 -14.20 7.06
C GLN A 175 -2.82 -13.80 5.82
N SER A 176 -3.57 -14.75 5.27
CA SER A 176 -4.53 -14.63 4.19
C SER A 176 -5.45 -15.86 4.15
N PRO A 177 -6.57 -15.85 3.43
CA PRO A 177 -7.42 -17.03 3.23
C PRO A 177 -6.89 -17.97 2.12
N GLN A 178 -5.60 -17.92 1.76
CA GLN A 178 -5.02 -18.53 0.57
C GLN A 178 -5.38 -20.02 0.38
N LEU A 179 -5.21 -20.84 1.40
CA LEU A 179 -5.50 -22.27 1.28
C LEU A 179 -7.01 -22.56 1.23
N PHE A 180 -7.80 -21.80 2.00
CA PHE A 180 -9.25 -21.98 2.05
C PHE A 180 -9.92 -21.60 0.73
N LYS A 181 -9.50 -20.51 0.10
CA LYS A 181 -10.06 -20.12 -1.21
C LYS A 181 -9.76 -21.13 -2.31
N GLN A 182 -8.56 -21.75 -2.28
CA GLN A 182 -8.23 -22.85 -3.20
C GLN A 182 -9.08 -24.10 -2.92
N ILE A 183 -9.33 -24.44 -1.65
CA ILE A 183 -10.22 -25.53 -1.26
C ILE A 183 -11.66 -25.25 -1.74
N LEU A 184 -12.12 -23.98 -1.71
CA LEU A 184 -13.43 -23.62 -2.23
C LEU A 184 -13.54 -23.87 -3.75
N MET A 185 -12.46 -23.68 -4.50
CA MET A 185 -12.43 -24.06 -5.93
C MET A 185 -12.51 -25.57 -6.11
N ILE A 186 -11.79 -26.35 -5.31
CA ILE A 186 -11.90 -27.82 -5.29
C ILE A 186 -13.31 -28.27 -4.91
N ALA A 187 -13.96 -27.53 -4.01
CA ALA A 187 -15.35 -27.79 -3.61
C ALA A 187 -16.41 -27.38 -4.66
N GLY A 188 -16.01 -26.79 -5.79
CA GLY A 188 -16.88 -26.47 -6.92
C GLY A 188 -17.65 -25.15 -6.80
N PHE A 189 -17.20 -24.20 -5.98
CA PHE A 189 -17.84 -22.88 -5.88
C PHE A 189 -17.53 -21.94 -7.06
N ASP A 190 -16.57 -22.28 -7.90
CA ASP A 190 -16.14 -21.59 -9.13
C ASP A 190 -15.69 -20.12 -8.96
N ARG A 191 -16.36 -19.29 -8.19
CA ARG A 191 -16.07 -17.89 -7.99
C ARG A 191 -16.31 -17.49 -6.54
N TYR A 192 -15.26 -17.22 -5.85
CA TYR A 192 -15.23 -16.81 -4.43
C TYR A 192 -14.69 -15.40 -4.31
N PHE A 193 -15.25 -14.63 -3.38
CA PHE A 193 -14.60 -13.45 -2.83
C PHE A 193 -14.89 -13.30 -1.33
N GLN A 194 -14.07 -12.49 -0.65
CA GLN A 194 -14.28 -12.10 0.73
C GLN A 194 -13.59 -10.75 1.00
N ILE A 195 -14.25 -9.86 1.72
CA ILE A 195 -13.59 -8.72 2.38
C ILE A 195 -13.14 -9.22 3.74
N VAL A 196 -11.86 -9.62 3.82
CA VAL A 196 -11.33 -10.43 4.93
C VAL A 196 -10.28 -9.70 5.74
N ARG A 197 -10.27 -9.96 7.07
CA ARG A 197 -9.16 -9.57 7.94
C ARG A 197 -8.01 -10.53 7.79
N CYS A 198 -6.80 -9.95 7.70
CA CYS A 198 -5.53 -10.67 7.64
C CYS A 198 -4.64 -10.17 8.78
N PHE A 199 -3.76 -11.06 9.26
CA PHE A 199 -2.92 -10.82 10.43
C PHE A 199 -1.47 -11.18 10.11
N ARG A 200 -0.52 -10.24 10.30
CA ARG A 200 0.90 -10.49 10.05
C ARG A 200 1.74 -9.84 11.13
N ASP A 201 2.59 -10.62 11.78
CA ASP A 201 3.57 -10.14 12.74
C ASP A 201 4.86 -9.75 11.99
N GLU A 202 4.87 -8.53 11.47
CA GLU A 202 5.94 -7.93 10.68
C GLU A 202 6.36 -6.57 11.28
N ASP A 203 7.38 -5.95 10.70
CA ASP A 203 7.74 -4.57 11.01
C ASP A 203 6.67 -3.59 10.55
N PHE A 204 6.15 -2.79 11.47
CA PHE A 204 5.06 -1.85 11.21
C PHE A 204 5.59 -0.52 10.69
N ARG A 205 5.03 -0.09 9.56
CA ARG A 205 5.33 1.18 8.89
C ARG A 205 4.05 1.97 8.68
N ALA A 206 4.14 3.14 8.03
CA ALA A 206 2.97 3.94 7.70
C ALA A 206 1.94 3.20 6.81
N ASP A 207 2.45 2.30 5.96
CA ASP A 207 1.69 1.49 5.00
C ASP A 207 1.53 0.01 5.41
N ARG A 208 1.81 -0.35 6.69
CA ARG A 208 1.66 -1.71 7.23
C ARG A 208 1.04 -1.70 8.61
N GLN A 209 0.13 -2.65 8.85
CA GLN A 209 -0.56 -2.87 10.11
C GLN A 209 -0.51 -4.36 10.48
N ALA A 210 -0.52 -4.67 11.78
CA ALA A 210 -0.57 -6.04 12.30
C ALA A 210 -1.84 -6.78 11.84
N GLU A 211 -2.93 -6.05 11.76
CA GLU A 211 -4.20 -6.50 11.21
C GLU A 211 -4.68 -5.51 10.15
N PHE A 212 -5.07 -6.02 9.01
CA PHE A 212 -5.49 -5.24 7.86
C PHE A 212 -6.59 -5.97 7.08
N THR A 213 -7.20 -5.27 6.14
CA THR A 213 -8.30 -5.82 5.34
C THR A 213 -7.88 -5.99 3.89
N GLN A 214 -8.20 -7.15 3.31
CA GLN A 214 -8.06 -7.41 1.88
C GLN A 214 -9.43 -7.64 1.24
N LEU A 215 -9.57 -7.28 -0.03
CA LEU A 215 -10.48 -7.95 -0.93
C LEU A 215 -9.73 -9.13 -1.51
N ASP A 216 -10.16 -10.33 -1.17
CA ASP A 216 -9.59 -11.57 -1.67
C ASP A 216 -10.58 -12.25 -2.62
N LEU A 217 -10.12 -12.71 -3.76
CA LEU A 217 -10.94 -13.42 -4.74
C LEU A 217 -10.19 -14.57 -5.39
N GLU A 218 -10.95 -15.61 -5.76
CA GLU A 218 -10.44 -16.77 -6.49
C GLU A 218 -11.50 -17.26 -7.47
N MET A 219 -11.07 -17.82 -8.62
CA MET A 219 -11.97 -18.38 -9.63
C MET A 219 -11.40 -19.64 -10.25
N SER A 220 -12.28 -20.53 -10.69
CA SER A 220 -11.93 -21.73 -11.44
C SER A 220 -11.77 -21.43 -12.93
N PHE A 221 -10.85 -22.15 -13.58
CA PHE A 221 -10.57 -22.12 -15.02
C PHE A 221 -10.16 -20.75 -15.60
N PRO A 222 -9.47 -19.83 -14.86
CA PRO A 222 -9.02 -18.58 -15.44
C PRO A 222 -7.70 -18.73 -16.17
N GLN A 223 -7.51 -17.89 -17.17
CA GLN A 223 -6.21 -17.39 -17.59
C GLN A 223 -5.94 -16.04 -16.87
N GLN A 224 -4.71 -15.55 -16.88
CA GLN A 224 -4.37 -14.25 -16.25
C GLN A 224 -5.29 -13.12 -16.74
N GLU A 225 -5.56 -13.07 -18.04
CA GLU A 225 -6.40 -12.05 -18.67
C GLU A 225 -7.81 -12.02 -18.07
N ARG A 226 -8.36 -13.18 -17.72
CA ARG A 226 -9.69 -13.23 -17.10
C ARG A 226 -9.72 -12.59 -15.73
N VAL A 227 -8.64 -12.69 -14.97
CA VAL A 227 -8.51 -11.98 -13.69
C VAL A 227 -8.45 -10.47 -13.92
N PHE A 228 -7.69 -10.03 -14.92
CA PHE A 228 -7.58 -8.59 -15.27
C PHE A 228 -8.92 -8.01 -15.72
N GLU A 229 -9.69 -8.75 -16.55
CA GLU A 229 -11.03 -8.37 -16.98
C GLU A 229 -12.04 -8.20 -15.84
N VAL A 230 -11.83 -8.88 -14.72
CA VAL A 230 -12.65 -8.72 -13.51
C VAL A 230 -12.16 -7.55 -12.66
N VAL A 231 -10.85 -7.39 -12.51
CA VAL A 231 -10.26 -6.43 -11.57
C VAL A 231 -10.20 -5.01 -12.13
N GLU A 232 -9.86 -4.83 -13.43
CA GLU A 232 -9.77 -3.47 -14.01
C GLU A 232 -11.09 -2.69 -13.91
N PRO A 233 -12.26 -3.22 -14.33
CA PRO A 233 -13.52 -2.49 -14.19
C PRO A 233 -13.89 -2.19 -12.73
N LEU A 234 -13.54 -3.08 -11.79
CA LEU A 234 -13.73 -2.82 -10.37
C LEU A 234 -12.91 -1.60 -9.94
N LEU A 235 -11.59 -1.59 -10.21
CA LEU A 235 -10.72 -0.48 -9.82
C LEU A 235 -11.13 0.84 -10.45
N ILE A 236 -11.62 0.84 -11.70
CA ILE A 236 -12.18 2.03 -12.37
C ILE A 236 -13.41 2.55 -11.62
N ARG A 237 -14.36 1.66 -11.23
CA ARG A 237 -15.53 2.05 -10.44
C ARG A 237 -15.13 2.63 -9.08
N LEU A 238 -14.13 2.03 -8.41
CA LEU A 238 -13.65 2.51 -7.11
C LEU A 238 -12.94 3.87 -7.22
N ALA A 239 -12.14 4.09 -8.27
CA ALA A 239 -11.53 5.40 -8.55
C ALA A 239 -12.59 6.49 -8.78
N ALA A 240 -13.68 6.16 -9.48
CA ALA A 240 -14.79 7.07 -9.70
C ALA A 240 -15.49 7.52 -8.40
N LEU A 241 -15.53 6.67 -7.36
CA LEU A 241 -16.04 7.06 -6.03
C LEU A 241 -15.20 8.16 -5.37
N ALA A 242 -13.91 8.23 -5.71
CA ALA A 242 -12.99 9.29 -5.28
C ALA A 242 -12.99 10.50 -6.26
N GLY A 243 -13.83 10.49 -7.29
CA GLY A 243 -13.92 11.55 -8.30
C GLY A 243 -12.74 11.56 -9.28
N VAL A 244 -12.12 10.41 -9.54
CA VAL A 244 -11.02 10.24 -10.47
C VAL A 244 -11.46 9.36 -11.64
N GLU A 245 -11.27 9.86 -12.88
CA GLU A 245 -11.51 9.10 -14.10
C GLU A 245 -10.26 8.30 -14.46
N VAL A 246 -10.42 7.00 -14.66
CA VAL A 246 -9.37 6.08 -15.11
C VAL A 246 -9.83 5.36 -16.37
N LYS A 247 -8.97 5.22 -17.36
CA LYS A 247 -9.30 4.61 -18.66
C LYS A 247 -8.65 3.22 -18.80
N PRO A 248 -9.41 2.21 -19.23
CA PRO A 248 -8.87 0.91 -19.60
C PRO A 248 -8.26 0.94 -21.02
N PRO A 249 -7.47 -0.08 -21.42
CA PRO A 249 -6.90 -1.10 -20.55
C PRO A 249 -5.71 -0.56 -19.75
N PHE A 250 -5.42 -1.17 -18.60
CA PHE A 250 -4.21 -0.83 -17.85
C PHE A 250 -2.98 -1.36 -18.60
N PRO A 251 -1.88 -0.58 -18.68
CA PRO A 251 -0.63 -1.05 -19.26
C PRO A 251 -0.16 -2.35 -18.59
N ARG A 252 0.51 -3.20 -19.35
CA ARG A 252 1.11 -4.46 -18.88
C ARG A 252 2.59 -4.43 -19.13
N LEU A 253 3.36 -4.65 -18.09
CA LEU A 253 4.82 -4.79 -18.13
C LEU A 253 5.19 -6.15 -17.58
N LYS A 254 6.17 -6.80 -18.20
CA LYS A 254 6.84 -7.93 -17.58
C LYS A 254 7.73 -7.44 -16.45
N TYR A 255 7.99 -8.28 -15.46
CA TYR A 255 8.87 -7.97 -14.34
C TYR A 255 10.22 -7.40 -14.81
N ASP A 256 10.88 -8.06 -15.78
CA ASP A 256 12.15 -7.59 -16.34
C ASP A 256 12.07 -6.20 -16.99
N GLU A 257 10.96 -5.91 -17.66
CA GLU A 257 10.72 -4.60 -18.27
C GLU A 257 10.51 -3.54 -17.19
N ALA A 258 9.75 -3.87 -16.13
CA ALA A 258 9.53 -2.98 -15.00
C ALA A 258 10.87 -2.62 -14.30
N ILE A 259 11.72 -3.62 -14.05
CA ILE A 259 13.05 -3.38 -13.47
C ILE A 259 13.94 -2.54 -14.41
N ARG A 260 14.00 -2.87 -15.71
CA ARG A 260 14.84 -2.14 -16.66
C ARG A 260 14.39 -0.70 -16.89
N LEU A 261 13.08 -0.47 -16.99
CA LEU A 261 12.52 0.84 -17.30
C LEU A 261 12.29 1.73 -16.07
N TYR A 262 12.15 1.14 -14.89
CA TYR A 262 11.75 1.89 -13.70
C TYR A 262 12.59 1.59 -12.46
N GLY A 263 13.43 0.56 -12.50
CA GLY A 263 14.24 0.10 -11.37
C GLY A 263 13.42 -0.41 -10.19
N SER A 264 12.22 -0.93 -10.47
CA SER A 264 11.29 -1.42 -9.46
C SER A 264 10.24 -2.32 -10.10
N ASP A 265 9.78 -3.32 -9.36
CA ASP A 265 8.60 -4.13 -9.64
C ASP A 265 7.28 -3.36 -9.41
N LYS A 266 7.37 -2.15 -8.86
CA LYS A 266 6.23 -1.25 -8.55
C LYS A 266 6.44 0.12 -9.20
N PRO A 267 6.37 0.21 -10.55
CA PRO A 267 6.65 1.44 -11.28
C PRO A 267 5.67 2.57 -10.96
N ASP A 268 6.19 3.80 -10.82
CA ASP A 268 5.39 5.02 -10.93
C ASP A 268 5.50 5.56 -12.35
N LEU A 269 4.44 5.40 -13.14
CA LEU A 269 4.40 5.80 -14.56
C LEU A 269 4.33 7.32 -14.77
N ARG A 270 4.16 8.12 -13.73
CA ARG A 270 4.11 9.59 -13.82
C ARG A 270 5.47 10.22 -14.04
N LEU A 271 6.52 9.52 -13.65
CA LEU A 271 7.91 9.96 -13.83
C LEU A 271 8.53 9.34 -15.09
N PRO A 272 9.49 10.01 -15.75
CA PRO A 272 10.16 9.50 -16.95
C PRO A 272 10.87 8.15 -16.70
N PRO A 273 10.92 7.25 -17.68
CA PRO A 273 11.57 5.94 -17.53
C PRO A 273 13.10 6.05 -17.52
N LEU A 274 13.74 4.97 -17.10
CA LEU A 274 15.17 4.72 -17.24
C LEU A 274 15.50 4.29 -18.67
N VAL A 275 16.67 4.66 -19.14
CA VAL A 275 17.20 4.28 -20.45
C VAL A 275 18.59 3.69 -20.28
N ARG A 276 18.82 2.46 -20.78
CA ARG A 276 20.15 1.88 -20.86
C ARG A 276 20.92 2.56 -22.00
N VAL A 277 22.09 3.10 -21.69
CA VAL A 277 22.85 3.94 -22.62
C VAL A 277 24.26 3.41 -22.94
N ASN A 278 24.58 2.15 -22.59
CA ASN A 278 25.90 1.55 -22.85
C ASN A 278 26.29 1.68 -24.33
N GLU A 279 25.38 1.40 -25.24
CA GLU A 279 25.62 1.36 -26.68
C GLU A 279 25.92 2.75 -27.29
N LEU A 280 25.69 3.80 -26.50
CA LEU A 280 26.00 5.18 -26.88
C LEU A 280 27.45 5.57 -26.61
N PHE A 281 28.24 4.67 -25.99
CA PHE A 281 29.64 4.89 -25.63
C PHE A 281 30.52 3.82 -26.25
N SER A 282 31.72 4.20 -26.67
CA SER A 282 32.80 3.25 -26.99
C SER A 282 33.40 2.69 -25.68
N ALA A 283 34.11 1.56 -25.77
CA ALA A 283 34.80 0.97 -24.63
C ALA A 283 35.87 1.94 -24.04
N GLU A 284 36.51 2.75 -24.89
CA GLU A 284 37.48 3.77 -24.46
C GLU A 284 36.79 4.92 -23.70
N GLU A 285 35.61 5.35 -24.16
CA GLU A 285 34.81 6.38 -23.48
C GLU A 285 34.34 5.92 -22.09
N LEU A 286 33.88 4.67 -21.97
CA LEU A 286 33.48 4.09 -20.67
C LEU A 286 34.69 3.98 -19.72
N ALA A 287 35.84 3.57 -20.22
CA ALA A 287 37.08 3.49 -19.43
C ALA A 287 37.51 4.88 -18.90
N ARG A 288 37.36 5.95 -19.71
CA ARG A 288 37.61 7.34 -19.27
C ARG A 288 36.70 7.79 -18.15
N LEU A 289 35.46 7.30 -18.16
CA LEU A 289 34.45 7.58 -17.11
C LEU A 289 34.65 6.71 -15.86
N LYS A 290 35.55 5.72 -15.91
CA LYS A 290 35.76 4.72 -14.85
C LYS A 290 34.52 3.88 -14.56
N PHE A 291 33.70 3.63 -15.55
CA PHE A 291 32.54 2.75 -15.48
C PHE A 291 32.88 1.35 -16.01
N ASP A 292 32.27 0.33 -15.40
CA ASP A 292 32.46 -1.04 -15.87
C ASP A 292 31.68 -1.24 -17.19
N PRO A 293 32.33 -1.54 -18.32
CA PRO A 293 31.68 -1.70 -19.61
C PRO A 293 30.84 -2.96 -19.71
N LYS A 294 31.02 -3.93 -18.80
CA LYS A 294 30.27 -5.19 -18.76
C LYS A 294 28.93 -5.07 -18.05
N LEU A 295 28.72 -3.99 -17.29
CA LEU A 295 27.53 -3.76 -16.50
C LEU A 295 26.66 -2.65 -17.11
N PRO A 296 25.38 -2.56 -16.76
CA PRO A 296 24.50 -1.49 -17.25
C PRO A 296 25.03 -0.10 -16.91
N LEU A 297 24.93 0.80 -17.89
CA LEU A 297 24.97 2.24 -17.69
C LEU A 297 23.58 2.78 -17.97
N VAL A 298 22.95 3.34 -16.96
CA VAL A 298 21.54 3.75 -16.98
C VAL A 298 21.43 5.25 -16.81
N ALA A 299 20.66 5.91 -17.68
CA ALA A 299 20.37 7.33 -17.59
C ALA A 299 18.87 7.58 -17.54
N PHE A 300 18.46 8.72 -17.02
CA PHE A 300 17.09 9.20 -17.09
C PHE A 300 17.03 10.71 -17.00
N ARG A 301 15.93 11.31 -17.44
CA ARG A 301 15.70 12.74 -17.25
C ARG A 301 15.00 13.02 -15.93
N ALA A 302 15.50 13.99 -15.17
CA ALA A 302 14.83 14.59 -14.02
C ALA A 302 14.34 15.98 -14.40
N PRO A 303 13.04 16.15 -14.71
CA PRO A 303 12.51 17.37 -15.29
C PRO A 303 12.70 18.59 -14.38
N ARG A 304 13.12 19.72 -14.96
CA ARG A 304 13.32 21.01 -14.29
C ARG A 304 14.33 21.00 -13.13
N CYS A 305 15.21 19.99 -13.07
CA CYS A 305 16.22 19.84 -12.01
C CYS A 305 17.63 20.33 -12.42
N ALA A 306 17.81 20.98 -13.59
CA ALA A 306 19.12 21.50 -14.02
C ALA A 306 19.70 22.56 -13.07
N GLY A 307 18.85 23.28 -12.33
CA GLY A 307 19.24 24.33 -11.39
C GLY A 307 19.78 23.84 -10.05
N LEU A 308 19.88 22.52 -9.80
CA LEU A 308 20.41 21.97 -8.56
C LEU A 308 21.85 22.42 -8.33
N SER A 309 22.14 22.86 -7.09
CA SER A 309 23.46 23.28 -6.65
C SER A 309 24.48 22.12 -6.72
N ARG A 310 25.76 22.45 -6.70
CA ARG A 310 26.81 21.44 -6.66
C ARG A 310 26.67 20.49 -5.48
N LYS A 311 26.37 21.04 -4.29
CA LYS A 311 26.19 20.23 -3.07
C LYS A 311 25.03 19.24 -3.24
N GLU A 312 23.88 19.68 -3.73
CA GLU A 312 22.74 18.78 -3.96
C GLU A 312 23.08 17.66 -4.93
N ARG A 313 23.88 17.92 -5.98
CA ARG A 313 24.32 16.88 -6.92
C ARG A 313 25.37 15.94 -6.32
N ASP A 314 26.27 16.45 -5.47
CA ASP A 314 27.21 15.63 -4.71
C ASP A 314 26.46 14.70 -3.74
N ASP A 315 25.34 15.18 -3.12
CA ASP A 315 24.45 14.35 -2.29
C ASP A 315 23.77 13.22 -3.11
N LEU A 316 23.47 13.44 -4.40
CA LEU A 316 22.94 12.38 -5.28
C LEU A 316 23.97 11.28 -5.55
N ALA A 317 25.24 11.63 -5.71
CA ALA A 317 26.32 10.65 -5.85
C ALA A 317 26.45 9.77 -4.58
N GLN A 318 26.34 10.38 -3.40
CA GLN A 318 26.33 9.62 -2.14
C GLN A 318 25.09 8.73 -2.03
N PHE A 319 23.91 9.23 -2.41
CA PHE A 319 22.67 8.44 -2.44
C PHE A 319 22.79 7.16 -3.27
N ILE A 320 23.49 7.23 -4.40
CA ILE A 320 23.78 6.09 -5.29
C ILE A 320 24.82 5.16 -4.65
N ALA A 321 25.88 5.71 -4.05
CA ALA A 321 26.92 4.92 -3.40
C ALA A 321 26.38 4.07 -2.22
N ASP A 322 25.41 4.60 -1.48
CA ASP A 322 24.75 3.91 -0.37
C ASP A 322 23.86 2.74 -0.84
N ARG A 323 23.70 2.55 -2.17
CA ARG A 323 22.86 1.52 -2.82
C ARG A 323 23.66 0.59 -3.73
N ASP A 324 24.92 0.38 -3.43
CA ASP A 324 25.83 -0.53 -4.15
C ASP A 324 26.08 -0.21 -5.64
N ALA A 325 25.63 0.95 -6.11
CA ALA A 325 25.98 1.46 -7.43
C ALA A 325 26.92 2.67 -7.27
N ARG A 326 28.22 2.45 -7.41
CA ARG A 326 29.25 3.44 -7.06
C ARG A 326 29.67 4.36 -8.21
N GLY A 327 29.13 4.16 -9.42
CA GLY A 327 29.36 5.00 -10.58
C GLY A 327 28.24 6.01 -10.77
N PHE A 328 28.57 7.31 -10.66
CA PHE A 328 27.64 8.40 -10.88
C PHE A 328 28.26 9.51 -11.72
N ALA A 329 27.48 10.00 -12.68
CA ALA A 329 27.77 11.22 -13.42
C ALA A 329 26.45 11.98 -13.66
N ASP A 330 26.55 13.28 -13.94
CA ASP A 330 25.39 14.09 -14.29
C ASP A 330 25.63 14.98 -15.49
N LEU A 331 24.56 15.22 -16.24
CA LEU A 331 24.46 16.22 -17.30
C LEU A 331 23.32 17.17 -16.97
N ARG A 332 23.44 18.41 -17.39
CA ARG A 332 22.38 19.41 -17.31
C ARG A 332 22.11 19.97 -18.70
N LEU A 333 20.88 19.97 -19.12
CA LEU A 333 20.48 20.66 -20.35
C LEU A 333 19.90 22.00 -19.97
N THR A 334 20.67 23.07 -20.18
CA THR A 334 20.26 24.45 -19.93
C THR A 334 19.87 25.13 -21.23
N GLU A 335 19.36 26.36 -21.19
CA GLU A 335 19.08 27.15 -22.40
C GLU A 335 20.35 27.43 -23.22
N SER A 336 21.53 27.45 -22.57
CA SER A 336 22.82 27.65 -23.21
C SER A 336 23.44 26.37 -23.78
N GLY A 337 22.82 25.19 -23.54
CA GLY A 337 23.27 23.90 -24.02
C GLY A 337 23.59 22.89 -22.92
N LEU A 338 24.30 21.82 -23.27
CA LEU A 338 24.68 20.75 -22.35
C LEU A 338 25.88 21.18 -21.47
N GLU A 339 25.72 21.00 -20.17
CA GLU A 339 26.71 21.31 -19.15
C GLU A 339 27.03 20.08 -18.30
N GLY A 340 28.24 20.05 -17.72
CA GLY A 340 28.72 18.99 -16.83
C GLY A 340 30.06 18.43 -17.28
N ALA A 341 30.64 17.53 -16.47
CA ALA A 341 31.93 16.91 -16.75
C ALA A 341 31.89 16.06 -18.04
N LEU A 342 30.79 15.31 -18.24
CA LEU A 342 30.59 14.49 -19.43
C LEU A 342 30.49 15.35 -20.69
N ALA A 343 29.73 16.46 -20.65
CA ALA A 343 29.61 17.36 -21.79
C ALA A 343 30.94 18.01 -22.20
N LYS A 344 31.85 18.27 -21.24
CA LYS A 344 33.18 18.82 -21.51
C LYS A 344 34.14 17.78 -22.09
N ASN A 345 34.12 16.56 -21.56
CA ASN A 345 35.10 15.53 -21.90
C ASN A 345 34.69 14.67 -23.10
N LEU A 346 33.38 14.46 -23.31
CA LEU A 346 32.80 13.60 -24.33
C LEU A 346 31.51 14.25 -24.90
N PRO A 347 31.61 15.40 -25.60
CA PRO A 347 30.45 16.20 -26.02
C PRO A 347 29.48 15.44 -26.92
N GLU A 348 30.01 14.60 -27.84
CA GLU A 348 29.17 13.81 -28.74
C GLU A 348 28.39 12.72 -28.00
N ALA A 349 29.04 12.02 -27.05
CA ALA A 349 28.33 11.04 -26.20
C ALA A 349 27.29 11.72 -25.30
N ALA A 350 27.61 12.88 -24.73
CA ALA A 350 26.67 13.66 -23.93
C ALA A 350 25.41 14.04 -24.72
N ARG A 351 25.57 14.44 -26.00
CA ARG A 351 24.44 14.74 -26.89
C ARG A 351 23.59 13.51 -27.16
N ARG A 352 24.21 12.37 -27.53
CA ARG A 352 23.49 11.10 -27.74
C ARG A 352 22.70 10.67 -26.51
N VAL A 353 23.26 10.82 -25.30
CA VAL A 353 22.57 10.52 -24.05
C VAL A 353 21.38 11.42 -23.84
N ALA A 354 21.54 12.73 -24.01
CA ALA A 354 20.44 13.70 -23.85
C ALA A 354 19.28 13.43 -24.83
N GLU A 355 19.60 13.09 -26.09
CA GLU A 355 18.63 12.68 -27.10
C GLU A 355 17.91 11.37 -26.70
N ALA A 356 18.65 10.36 -26.27
CA ALA A 356 18.11 9.04 -25.89
C ALA A 356 17.14 9.11 -24.72
N VAL A 357 17.37 9.98 -23.72
CA VAL A 357 16.45 10.17 -22.60
C VAL A 357 15.35 11.19 -22.88
N GLY A 358 15.33 11.80 -24.07
CA GLY A 358 14.35 12.83 -24.46
C GLY A 358 14.45 14.08 -23.59
N ALA A 359 15.66 14.52 -23.25
CA ALA A 359 15.90 15.66 -22.38
C ALA A 359 15.36 16.98 -22.97
N GLN A 360 14.89 17.85 -22.11
CA GLN A 360 14.40 19.19 -22.42
C GLN A 360 15.23 20.24 -21.66
N ALA A 361 15.22 21.47 -22.14
CA ALA A 361 15.89 22.57 -21.44
C ALA A 361 15.34 22.69 -20.00
N GLY A 362 16.26 22.78 -19.04
CA GLY A 362 15.96 22.75 -17.62
C GLY A 362 16.07 21.38 -16.96
N ASP A 363 16.34 20.30 -17.71
CA ASP A 363 16.44 18.94 -17.14
C ASP A 363 17.84 18.62 -16.61
N LEU A 364 17.89 17.90 -15.49
CA LEU A 364 19.05 17.15 -15.03
C LEU A 364 18.98 15.73 -15.62
N ILE A 365 20.12 15.18 -16.03
CA ILE A 365 20.24 13.83 -16.57
C ILE A 365 21.26 13.08 -15.72
N PRO A 366 20.82 12.36 -14.68
CA PRO A 366 21.67 11.46 -13.93
C PRO A 366 22.06 10.23 -14.76
N LEU A 367 23.33 9.81 -14.65
CA LEU A 367 23.87 8.56 -15.17
C LEU A 367 24.32 7.71 -13.98
N VAL A 368 23.83 6.48 -13.92
CA VAL A 368 24.13 5.51 -12.84
C VAL A 368 24.78 4.28 -13.44
N ALA A 369 25.89 3.86 -12.85
CA ALA A 369 26.70 2.73 -13.30
C ALA A 369 27.36 2.03 -12.12
N ALA A 370 28.00 0.88 -12.36
CA ALA A 370 29.01 0.35 -11.46
C ALA A 370 30.32 1.06 -11.70
N ALA A 371 31.04 1.43 -10.61
CA ALA A 371 32.40 1.92 -10.72
C ALA A 371 33.36 0.79 -11.11
N LEU A 372 34.36 1.08 -11.98
CA LEU A 372 35.51 0.20 -12.16
C LEU A 372 36.23 0.04 -10.81
N GLY A 373 36.24 -1.16 -10.30
CA GLY A 373 36.95 -1.55 -9.09
C GLY A 373 37.69 -2.85 -9.30
N PRO A 374 38.57 -3.29 -8.35
CA PRO A 374 39.00 -4.68 -8.34
C PRO A 374 37.71 -5.53 -8.35
N GLU A 375 37.70 -6.57 -9.22
CA GLU A 375 36.51 -7.43 -9.34
C GLU A 375 36.05 -7.80 -7.93
N PRO A 376 34.82 -7.46 -7.51
CA PRO A 376 34.31 -8.00 -6.28
C PRO A 376 34.42 -9.51 -6.42
N HIS A 377 34.76 -10.21 -5.35
CA HIS A 377 34.62 -11.66 -5.31
C HIS A 377 33.20 -11.95 -5.75
N ARG A 378 33.05 -12.34 -7.01
CA ARG A 378 31.75 -12.72 -7.58
C ARG A 378 31.41 -14.04 -6.91
N GLU A 379 30.76 -13.98 -5.76
CA GLU A 379 29.99 -15.11 -5.31
C GLU A 379 29.06 -15.46 -6.47
N GLU A 380 29.07 -16.71 -6.88
CA GLU A 380 28.19 -17.23 -7.91
C GLU A 380 26.76 -17.14 -7.39
N ILE A 381 26.18 -15.94 -7.48
CA ILE A 381 24.75 -15.75 -7.19
C ILE A 381 24.02 -16.23 -8.44
N PRO A 382 23.15 -17.24 -8.31
CA PRO A 382 22.36 -17.71 -9.44
C PRO A 382 21.56 -16.55 -10.05
N PRO A 383 21.42 -16.48 -11.38
CA PRO A 383 20.63 -15.43 -12.01
C PRO A 383 19.18 -15.46 -11.52
N VAL A 384 18.64 -14.27 -11.21
CA VAL A 384 17.27 -14.09 -10.81
C VAL A 384 16.51 -13.50 -12.00
N GLY A 385 15.73 -14.33 -12.67
CA GLY A 385 14.98 -13.96 -13.86
C GLY A 385 15.79 -14.04 -15.18
N PRO A 386 15.09 -14.10 -16.31
CA PRO A 386 15.71 -14.41 -17.60
C PRO A 386 16.47 -13.24 -18.25
N ALA A 387 16.34 -11.99 -17.78
CA ALA A 387 16.90 -10.83 -18.45
C ALA A 387 17.57 -9.78 -17.55
N VAL A 388 17.34 -9.79 -16.23
CA VAL A 388 18.05 -8.93 -15.28
C VAL A 388 18.87 -9.83 -14.37
N THR A 389 20.20 -9.78 -14.54
CA THR A 389 21.08 -10.60 -13.70
C THR A 389 21.17 -10.03 -12.28
N PRO A 390 21.55 -10.81 -11.27
CA PRO A 390 21.79 -10.32 -9.92
C PRO A 390 22.86 -9.20 -9.86
N HIS A 391 23.72 -9.12 -10.87
CA HIS A 391 24.73 -8.07 -10.99
C HIS A 391 24.17 -6.79 -11.61
N ASP A 392 23.15 -6.89 -12.47
CA ASP A 392 22.50 -5.74 -13.12
C ASP A 392 21.44 -5.09 -12.22
N ALA A 393 20.71 -5.90 -11.46
CA ALA A 393 19.60 -5.45 -10.62
C ALA A 393 19.98 -4.30 -9.66
N PRO A 394 21.12 -4.31 -8.94
CA PRO A 394 21.48 -3.22 -8.04
C PRO A 394 21.59 -1.87 -8.75
N ILE A 395 22.07 -1.84 -10.01
CA ILE A 395 22.23 -0.61 -10.78
C ILE A 395 20.85 -0.04 -11.17
N PHE A 396 19.96 -0.88 -11.70
CA PHE A 396 18.61 -0.46 -12.04
C PHE A 396 17.85 -0.02 -10.80
N ASN A 397 17.94 -0.76 -9.69
CA ASN A 397 17.29 -0.44 -8.42
C ASN A 397 17.79 0.90 -7.84
N ALA A 398 19.11 1.14 -7.88
CA ALA A 398 19.69 2.41 -7.44
C ALA A 398 19.22 3.59 -8.31
N ALA A 399 19.21 3.41 -9.65
CA ALA A 399 18.70 4.41 -10.58
C ALA A 399 17.20 4.68 -10.39
N GLY A 400 16.39 3.63 -10.19
CA GLY A 400 14.97 3.74 -9.90
C GLY A 400 14.68 4.44 -8.58
N ALA A 401 15.45 4.11 -7.53
CA ALA A 401 15.37 4.80 -6.25
C ALA A 401 15.73 6.29 -6.37
N LEU A 402 16.78 6.62 -7.11
CA LEU A 402 17.17 8.01 -7.38
C LEU A 402 16.08 8.76 -8.17
N ARG A 403 15.50 8.12 -9.18
CA ARG A 403 14.40 8.65 -9.98
C ARG A 403 13.19 9.01 -9.10
N LEU A 404 12.79 8.11 -8.19
CA LEU A 404 11.71 8.36 -7.24
C LEU A 404 12.06 9.47 -6.26
N HIS A 405 13.30 9.45 -5.72
CA HIS A 405 13.78 10.48 -4.79
C HIS A 405 13.72 11.88 -5.41
N LEU A 406 14.25 12.04 -6.63
CA LEU A 406 14.19 13.32 -7.36
C LEU A 406 12.76 13.73 -7.67
N GLY A 407 11.94 12.76 -8.12
CA GLY A 407 10.52 12.99 -8.39
C GLY A 407 9.76 13.51 -7.17
N GLN A 408 9.97 12.93 -6.00
CA GLN A 408 9.30 13.33 -4.76
C GLN A 408 9.85 14.64 -4.21
N LYS A 409 11.17 14.75 -4.09
CA LYS A 409 11.84 15.90 -3.46
C LYS A 409 11.62 17.20 -4.24
N TYR A 410 11.55 17.13 -5.56
CA TYR A 410 11.44 18.30 -6.43
C TYR A 410 10.09 18.39 -7.17
N ASN A 411 9.05 17.75 -6.61
CA ASN A 411 7.72 17.79 -7.23
C ASN A 411 7.17 19.21 -7.39
N ASP A 412 7.53 20.13 -6.50
CA ASP A 412 7.14 21.56 -6.60
C ASP A 412 7.67 22.22 -7.88
N LEU A 413 8.78 21.73 -8.44
CA LEU A 413 9.36 22.26 -9.67
C LEU A 413 8.69 21.69 -10.92
N HIS A 414 8.47 20.38 -10.97
CA HIS A 414 7.99 19.70 -12.19
C HIS A 414 6.52 19.31 -12.15
N GLN A 415 5.89 19.21 -10.98
CA GLN A 415 4.46 18.94 -10.75
C GLN A 415 3.93 17.65 -11.44
N LEU A 416 4.80 16.65 -11.65
CA LEU A 416 4.42 15.38 -12.28
C LEU A 416 3.64 14.46 -11.34
N LEU A 417 3.92 14.53 -10.03
CA LEU A 417 3.28 13.67 -9.03
C LEU A 417 1.97 14.30 -8.55
N ASN A 418 1.01 14.47 -9.46
CA ASN A 418 -0.32 14.88 -9.09
C ASN A 418 -1.02 13.75 -8.33
N PRO A 419 -1.50 13.95 -7.09
CA PRO A 419 -2.20 12.94 -6.30
C PRO A 419 -3.47 12.39 -6.96
N ARG A 420 -4.06 13.15 -7.90
CA ARG A 420 -5.27 12.76 -8.64
C ARG A 420 -4.98 12.15 -10.02
N ASP A 421 -3.72 12.04 -10.43
CA ASP A 421 -3.33 11.33 -11.65
C ASP A 421 -3.06 9.86 -11.31
N PHE A 422 -4.07 9.01 -11.47
CA PHE A 422 -4.00 7.58 -11.18
C PHE A 422 -3.51 6.81 -12.40
N ARG A 423 -2.29 6.29 -12.33
CA ARG A 423 -1.64 5.49 -13.36
C ARG A 423 -1.53 4.05 -12.89
N PHE A 424 -2.56 3.27 -13.19
CA PHE A 424 -2.57 1.83 -12.95
C PHE A 424 -1.74 1.10 -13.99
N LEU A 425 -1.14 -0.03 -13.59
CA LEU A 425 -0.51 -0.99 -14.48
C LEU A 425 -0.52 -2.39 -13.87
N TRP A 426 -0.32 -3.38 -14.72
CA TRP A 426 -0.02 -4.74 -14.31
C TRP A 426 1.46 -5.02 -14.50
N VAL A 427 2.07 -5.70 -13.52
CA VAL A 427 3.38 -6.32 -13.66
C VAL A 427 3.19 -7.83 -13.65
N THR A 428 3.77 -8.54 -14.62
CA THR A 428 3.58 -9.98 -14.85
C THR A 428 4.91 -10.71 -14.97
N ASP A 429 4.88 -12.01 -15.08
CA ASP A 429 6.05 -12.86 -15.35
C ASP A 429 7.17 -12.68 -14.32
N PHE A 430 6.78 -12.64 -13.05
CA PHE A 430 7.73 -12.56 -11.92
C PHE A 430 8.67 -13.76 -11.88
N PRO A 431 9.86 -13.66 -11.28
CA PRO A 431 10.65 -14.83 -10.93
C PRO A 431 9.86 -15.74 -9.99
N MET A 432 9.99 -17.06 -10.18
CA MET A 432 9.32 -18.05 -9.32
C MET A 432 9.99 -18.14 -7.96
N PHE A 433 11.31 -18.00 -7.94
CA PHE A 433 12.15 -18.17 -6.77
C PHE A 433 13.10 -16.99 -6.59
N GLU A 434 13.44 -16.70 -5.33
CA GLU A 434 14.46 -15.77 -4.91
C GLU A 434 15.51 -16.51 -4.07
N TRP A 435 16.79 -16.17 -4.28
CA TRP A 435 17.87 -16.77 -3.53
C TRP A 435 18.06 -16.05 -2.19
N ASN A 436 17.84 -16.77 -1.09
CA ASN A 436 18.14 -16.27 0.25
C ASN A 436 19.62 -16.58 0.58
N LYS A 437 20.45 -15.53 0.62
CA LYS A 437 21.90 -15.65 0.90
C LYS A 437 22.17 -16.14 2.32
N ASP A 438 21.36 -15.70 3.28
CA ASP A 438 21.58 -16.02 4.70
C ASP A 438 21.26 -17.49 5.00
N GLU A 439 20.26 -18.04 4.30
CA GLU A 439 19.86 -19.44 4.45
C GLU A 439 20.48 -20.38 3.41
N GLY A 440 21.15 -19.84 2.38
CA GLY A 440 21.79 -20.61 1.32
C GLY A 440 20.80 -21.48 0.52
N ARG A 441 19.56 -21.02 0.32
CA ARG A 441 18.50 -21.78 -0.38
C ARG A 441 17.57 -20.87 -1.18
N TRP A 442 16.84 -21.49 -2.10
CA TRP A 442 15.73 -20.85 -2.80
C TRP A 442 14.52 -20.64 -1.89
N MET A 443 13.89 -19.49 -2.02
CA MET A 443 12.59 -19.18 -1.42
C MET A 443 11.59 -18.85 -2.52
N ALA A 444 10.31 -19.06 -2.26
CA ALA A 444 9.27 -18.62 -3.19
C ALA A 444 9.21 -17.08 -3.21
N ALA A 445 9.25 -16.48 -4.40
CA ALA A 445 9.13 -15.03 -4.54
C ALA A 445 7.77 -14.50 -4.08
N HIS A 446 6.71 -15.28 -4.26
CA HIS A 446 5.36 -14.98 -3.78
C HIS A 446 4.95 -15.99 -2.71
N HIS A 447 4.33 -17.10 -3.12
CA HIS A 447 3.97 -18.20 -2.24
C HIS A 447 4.13 -19.54 -3.00
N PRO A 448 4.32 -20.68 -2.28
CA PRO A 448 4.67 -21.95 -2.90
C PRO A 448 3.54 -22.60 -3.73
N PHE A 449 2.36 -22.00 -3.79
CA PHE A 449 1.20 -22.49 -4.54
C PHE A 449 1.03 -21.80 -5.90
N THR A 450 1.92 -20.89 -6.27
CA THR A 450 1.96 -20.21 -7.56
C THR A 450 2.40 -21.17 -8.66
N SER A 451 1.72 -21.16 -9.82
CA SER A 451 2.09 -21.99 -10.97
C SER A 451 3.28 -21.39 -11.72
N PRO A 452 4.28 -22.20 -12.08
CA PRO A 452 5.28 -21.80 -13.05
C PRO A 452 4.71 -21.70 -14.46
N HIS A 453 5.37 -20.98 -15.36
CA HIS A 453 5.08 -21.05 -16.79
C HIS A 453 5.33 -22.46 -17.31
N GLU A 454 4.46 -22.98 -18.21
CA GLU A 454 4.61 -24.31 -18.81
C GLU A 454 5.96 -24.48 -19.51
N GLN A 455 6.45 -23.44 -20.17
CA GLN A 455 7.72 -23.43 -20.89
C GLN A 455 8.95 -23.58 -19.98
N ASP A 456 8.81 -23.30 -18.69
CA ASP A 456 9.90 -23.31 -17.73
C ASP A 456 9.85 -24.53 -16.79
N MET A 457 8.87 -25.42 -16.95
CA MET A 457 8.63 -26.59 -16.09
C MET A 457 9.83 -27.54 -15.97
N ASP A 458 10.58 -27.71 -17.06
CA ASP A 458 11.77 -28.58 -17.10
C ASP A 458 12.96 -27.99 -16.36
N ARG A 459 12.93 -26.68 -16.06
CA ARG A 459 13.98 -25.95 -15.34
C ARG A 459 13.81 -25.95 -13.84
N LEU A 460 12.66 -26.36 -13.32
CA LEU A 460 12.34 -26.29 -11.89
C LEU A 460 13.42 -26.89 -10.97
N GLU A 461 14.06 -27.98 -11.40
CA GLU A 461 15.08 -28.67 -10.62
C GLU A 461 16.51 -28.37 -11.10
N SER A 462 16.69 -28.01 -12.38
CA SER A 462 18.01 -27.78 -12.98
C SER A 462 18.48 -26.32 -12.92
N ASP A 463 17.55 -25.36 -13.01
CA ASP A 463 17.84 -23.92 -13.03
C ASP A 463 16.66 -23.13 -12.44
N PRO A 464 16.39 -23.26 -11.11
CA PRO A 464 15.25 -22.60 -10.45
C PRO A 464 15.23 -21.08 -10.64
N GLY A 465 16.41 -20.44 -10.70
CA GLY A 465 16.54 -18.99 -10.86
C GLY A 465 16.00 -18.45 -12.20
N ALA A 466 15.90 -19.30 -13.23
CA ALA A 466 15.37 -18.90 -14.54
C ALA A 466 13.87 -19.19 -14.72
N VAL A 467 13.21 -19.77 -13.72
CA VAL A 467 11.80 -20.13 -13.78
C VAL A 467 10.93 -18.90 -13.52
N ARG A 468 10.02 -18.61 -14.46
CA ARG A 468 9.01 -17.55 -14.30
C ARG A 468 7.74 -18.09 -13.67
N ALA A 469 7.11 -17.26 -12.86
CA ALA A 469 5.82 -17.53 -12.26
C ALA A 469 4.68 -16.94 -13.09
N LEU A 470 3.54 -17.61 -13.14
CA LEU A 470 2.26 -17.05 -13.60
C LEU A 470 1.68 -16.14 -12.50
N ALA A 471 2.50 -15.23 -12.00
CA ALA A 471 2.16 -14.22 -11.00
C ALA A 471 1.97 -12.85 -11.64
N TYR A 472 1.14 -12.04 -11.02
CA TYR A 472 0.82 -10.69 -11.47
C TYR A 472 0.46 -9.79 -10.29
N ASP A 473 0.97 -8.56 -10.36
CA ASP A 473 0.66 -7.49 -9.40
C ASP A 473 -0.06 -6.34 -10.12
N VAL A 474 -1.07 -5.77 -9.48
CA VAL A 474 -1.64 -4.50 -9.89
C VAL A 474 -0.99 -3.39 -9.07
N VAL A 475 -0.45 -2.41 -9.78
CA VAL A 475 0.31 -1.29 -9.21
C VAL A 475 -0.40 0.03 -9.54
N LEU A 476 -0.41 0.94 -8.58
CA LEU A 476 -0.88 2.32 -8.74
C LEU A 476 0.19 3.28 -8.23
N ASN A 477 0.72 4.13 -9.10
CA ASN A 477 1.60 5.23 -8.73
C ASN A 477 2.79 4.82 -7.83
N GLY A 478 3.45 3.71 -8.16
CA GLY A 478 4.58 3.21 -7.40
C GLY A 478 4.21 2.36 -6.17
N THR A 479 2.94 2.03 -6.01
CA THR A 479 2.42 1.24 -4.89
C THR A 479 1.72 -0.01 -5.39
N GLU A 480 2.12 -1.17 -4.92
CA GLU A 480 1.39 -2.42 -5.12
C GLU A 480 0.06 -2.37 -4.39
N LEU A 481 -1.03 -2.50 -5.12
CA LEU A 481 -2.38 -2.60 -4.54
C LEU A 481 -2.77 -4.04 -4.25
N GLY A 482 -2.27 -4.97 -5.02
CA GLY A 482 -2.57 -6.36 -4.83
C GLY A 482 -1.72 -7.28 -5.69
N SER A 483 -1.61 -8.51 -5.24
CA SER A 483 -0.84 -9.58 -5.84
C SER A 483 -1.71 -10.81 -6.07
N GLY A 484 -1.48 -11.49 -7.17
CA GLY A 484 -2.20 -12.70 -7.54
C GLY A 484 -1.39 -13.63 -8.41
N SER A 485 -1.93 -14.83 -8.64
CA SER A 485 -1.33 -15.79 -9.56
C SER A 485 -2.34 -16.82 -10.06
N ILE A 486 -1.98 -17.51 -11.13
CA ILE A 486 -2.56 -18.82 -11.45
C ILE A 486 -1.92 -19.83 -10.48
N ARG A 487 -2.73 -20.73 -9.94
CA ARG A 487 -2.30 -21.67 -8.89
C ARG A 487 -1.91 -23.02 -9.46
N ILE A 488 -1.05 -23.71 -8.74
CA ILE A 488 -0.77 -25.12 -9.01
C ILE A 488 -2.01 -25.93 -8.65
N HIS A 489 -2.54 -26.67 -9.61
CA HIS A 489 -3.68 -27.57 -9.43
C HIS A 489 -3.27 -29.05 -9.53
N ARG A 490 -2.01 -29.31 -9.91
CA ARG A 490 -1.45 -30.66 -10.07
C ARG A 490 -0.51 -30.99 -8.91
N ARG A 491 -0.74 -32.13 -8.26
CA ARG A 491 0.08 -32.56 -7.11
C ARG A 491 1.53 -32.82 -7.49
N ASP A 492 1.81 -33.42 -8.66
CA ASP A 492 3.17 -33.68 -9.11
C ASP A 492 4.00 -32.41 -9.28
N VAL A 493 3.38 -31.35 -9.81
CA VAL A 493 4.00 -30.02 -9.94
C VAL A 493 4.25 -29.42 -8.55
N GLN A 494 3.26 -29.48 -7.65
CA GLN A 494 3.40 -28.97 -6.28
C GLN A 494 4.56 -29.65 -5.53
N SER A 495 4.71 -30.96 -5.73
CA SER A 495 5.83 -31.70 -5.10
C SER A 495 7.19 -31.28 -5.64
N LYS A 496 7.31 -30.93 -6.95
CA LYS A 496 8.54 -30.39 -7.51
C LYS A 496 8.90 -29.03 -6.93
N ILE A 497 7.91 -28.14 -6.78
CA ILE A 497 8.11 -26.81 -6.17
C ILE A 497 8.59 -26.97 -4.72
N PHE A 498 7.98 -27.82 -3.93
CA PHE A 498 8.43 -28.05 -2.56
C PHE A 498 9.88 -28.57 -2.48
N ARG A 499 10.27 -29.48 -3.37
CA ARG A 499 11.67 -29.94 -3.45
C ARG A 499 12.64 -28.80 -3.82
N ALA A 500 12.26 -27.97 -4.81
CA ALA A 500 13.08 -26.81 -5.19
C ALA A 500 13.26 -25.81 -4.03
N LEU A 501 12.26 -25.69 -3.14
CA LEU A 501 12.31 -24.89 -1.92
C LEU A 501 13.02 -25.57 -0.74
N GLY A 502 13.48 -26.83 -0.93
CA GLY A 502 14.17 -27.59 0.11
C GLY A 502 13.25 -28.27 1.14
N PHE A 503 11.94 -28.33 0.91
CA PHE A 503 11.02 -29.08 1.78
C PHE A 503 11.12 -30.60 1.53
N GLY A 504 11.37 -31.36 2.59
CA GLY A 504 11.20 -32.82 2.55
C GLY A 504 9.73 -33.23 2.51
N GLU A 505 9.44 -34.44 2.02
CA GLU A 505 8.06 -34.94 1.93
C GLU A 505 7.32 -34.96 3.28
N GLU A 506 8.00 -35.36 4.36
CA GLU A 506 7.42 -35.38 5.70
C GLU A 506 7.10 -33.96 6.19
N GLU A 507 7.97 -33.00 5.94
CA GLU A 507 7.75 -31.61 6.31
C GLU A 507 6.60 -30.98 5.51
N ALA A 508 6.58 -31.19 4.19
CA ALA A 508 5.50 -30.72 3.34
C ALA A 508 4.15 -31.32 3.77
N ARG A 509 4.11 -32.62 4.09
CA ARG A 509 2.92 -33.30 4.61
C ARG A 509 2.53 -32.78 5.99
N ALA A 510 3.51 -32.53 6.87
CA ALA A 510 3.25 -32.01 8.21
C ALA A 510 2.62 -30.61 8.16
N ARG A 511 3.04 -29.74 7.25
CA ARG A 511 2.55 -28.35 7.13
C ARG A 511 1.29 -28.24 6.26
N PHE A 512 1.25 -28.90 5.11
CA PHE A 512 0.24 -28.72 4.05
C PHE A 512 -0.50 -30.01 3.67
N GLY A 513 -0.43 -31.07 4.51
CA GLY A 513 -0.96 -32.39 4.18
C GLY A 513 -2.43 -32.39 3.76
N PHE A 514 -3.29 -31.64 4.46
CA PHE A 514 -4.70 -31.50 4.14
C PHE A 514 -4.94 -30.88 2.75
N PHE A 515 -4.11 -29.92 2.37
CA PHE A 515 -4.19 -29.27 1.05
C PHE A 515 -3.64 -30.17 -0.05
N LEU A 516 -2.50 -30.84 0.21
CA LEU A 516 -1.93 -31.82 -0.73
C LEU A 516 -2.87 -32.99 -1.01
N GLU A 517 -3.59 -33.43 0.01
CA GLU A 517 -4.63 -34.45 -0.13
C GLU A 517 -5.79 -33.93 -0.99
N ALA A 518 -6.25 -32.70 -0.74
CA ALA A 518 -7.32 -32.08 -1.53
C ALA A 518 -6.99 -32.00 -3.03
N LEU A 519 -5.72 -31.73 -3.39
CA LEU A 519 -5.27 -31.71 -4.79
C LEU A 519 -5.48 -33.05 -5.53
N GLU A 520 -5.64 -34.16 -4.82
CA GLU A 520 -5.85 -35.48 -5.41
C GLU A 520 -7.30 -35.74 -5.84
N TYR A 521 -8.25 -34.91 -5.44
CA TYR A 521 -9.67 -35.08 -5.67
C TYR A 521 -10.23 -34.22 -6.83
N GLY A 522 -9.47 -34.11 -7.91
CA GLY A 522 -9.96 -33.46 -9.14
C GLY A 522 -9.96 -31.93 -9.04
N THR A 523 -8.85 -31.37 -8.60
CA THR A 523 -8.68 -29.91 -8.50
C THR A 523 -8.75 -29.24 -9.86
N PRO A 524 -9.66 -28.28 -10.09
CA PRO A 524 -9.69 -27.51 -11.32
C PRO A 524 -8.48 -26.55 -11.40
N PRO A 525 -7.99 -26.20 -12.60
CA PRO A 525 -7.16 -25.02 -12.75
C PRO A 525 -7.85 -23.80 -12.11
N HIS A 526 -7.15 -23.03 -11.29
CA HIS A 526 -7.74 -21.90 -10.58
C HIS A 526 -6.71 -20.79 -10.39
N GLY A 527 -7.19 -19.59 -10.10
CA GLY A 527 -6.36 -18.42 -9.88
C GLY A 527 -7.16 -17.26 -9.31
N GLY A 528 -6.48 -16.29 -8.77
CA GLY A 528 -7.11 -15.14 -8.13
C GLY A 528 -6.11 -14.10 -7.69
N ILE A 529 -6.61 -13.11 -6.95
CA ILE A 529 -5.82 -11.98 -6.47
C ILE A 529 -6.32 -11.54 -5.09
N ALA A 530 -5.43 -10.98 -4.30
CA ALA A 530 -5.75 -10.27 -3.07
C ALA A 530 -5.40 -8.79 -3.22
N LEU A 531 -6.37 -7.90 -3.03
CA LEU A 531 -6.20 -6.45 -3.06
C LEU A 531 -6.19 -5.90 -1.64
N GLY A 532 -5.16 -5.12 -1.28
CA GLY A 532 -5.09 -4.44 0.02
C GLY A 532 -6.13 -3.33 0.11
N LEU A 533 -7.29 -3.62 0.72
CA LEU A 533 -8.39 -2.66 0.82
C LEU A 533 -7.99 -1.39 1.55
N ASP A 534 -7.27 -1.50 2.66
CA ASP A 534 -6.84 -0.34 3.45
C ASP A 534 -5.92 0.58 2.63
N ARG A 535 -4.99 -0.01 1.87
CA ARG A 535 -4.07 0.72 1.00
C ARG A 535 -4.79 1.40 -0.16
N LEU A 536 -5.74 0.70 -0.77
CA LEU A 536 -6.58 1.28 -1.82
C LEU A 536 -7.38 2.47 -1.30
N VAL A 537 -8.05 2.32 -0.16
CA VAL A 537 -8.80 3.42 0.46
C VAL A 537 -7.89 4.59 0.82
N MET A 538 -6.69 4.33 1.36
CA MET A 538 -5.70 5.35 1.70
C MET A 538 -5.33 6.20 0.47
N ILE A 539 -5.01 5.56 -0.65
CA ILE A 539 -4.64 6.26 -1.90
C ILE A 539 -5.84 7.03 -2.45
N LEU A 540 -7.02 6.43 -2.48
CA LEU A 540 -8.24 7.07 -2.98
C LEU A 540 -8.68 8.27 -2.12
N ALA A 541 -8.43 8.22 -0.81
CA ALA A 541 -8.65 9.33 0.12
C ALA A 541 -7.56 10.43 0.04
N GLY A 542 -6.45 10.18 -0.65
CA GLY A 542 -5.30 11.09 -0.69
C GLY A 542 -4.50 11.14 0.61
N GLU A 543 -4.56 10.07 1.41
CA GLU A 543 -3.89 9.98 2.70
C GLU A 543 -2.52 9.32 2.58
N SER A 544 -1.61 9.65 3.51
CA SER A 544 -0.24 9.15 3.54
C SER A 544 -0.03 7.98 4.51
N SER A 545 -1.04 7.64 5.30
CA SER A 545 -0.97 6.57 6.31
C SER A 545 -2.26 5.76 6.36
N LEU A 546 -2.14 4.44 6.49
CA LEU A 546 -3.28 3.53 6.71
C LEU A 546 -4.08 3.88 7.96
N ARG A 547 -3.44 4.50 8.96
CA ARG A 547 -4.09 4.89 10.22
C ARG A 547 -5.14 5.99 10.03
N GLU A 548 -5.13 6.68 8.90
CA GLU A 548 -6.15 7.68 8.56
C GLU A 548 -7.43 7.08 7.95
N VAL A 549 -7.38 5.82 7.54
CA VAL A 549 -8.51 5.15 6.88
C VAL A 549 -8.98 3.88 7.60
N ILE A 550 -8.31 3.53 8.70
CA ILE A 550 -8.70 2.44 9.61
C ILE A 550 -9.28 3.05 10.88
N PRO A 551 -10.51 2.69 11.32
CA PRO A 551 -11.12 3.29 12.50
C PRO A 551 -10.30 3.14 13.78
N PHE A 552 -9.78 1.93 14.02
CA PHE A 552 -9.01 1.58 15.23
C PHE A 552 -7.67 0.92 14.85
N PRO A 553 -6.70 1.71 14.36
CA PRO A 553 -5.39 1.20 13.95
C PRO A 553 -4.46 1.06 15.17
N LYS A 554 -3.40 0.28 14.99
CA LYS A 554 -2.28 0.24 15.93
C LYS A 554 -1.18 1.22 15.55
N THR A 555 -0.39 1.64 16.54
CA THR A 555 0.82 2.44 16.33
C THR A 555 1.89 1.64 15.58
N ALA A 556 3.00 2.30 15.19
CA ALA A 556 4.18 1.63 14.64
C ALA A 556 4.84 0.63 15.61
N ARG A 557 4.46 0.63 16.89
CA ARG A 557 4.90 -0.33 17.91
C ARG A 557 3.88 -1.44 18.20
N ALA A 558 2.88 -1.62 17.32
CA ALA A 558 1.78 -2.57 17.49
C ALA A 558 0.91 -2.36 18.74
N VAL A 559 0.83 -1.13 19.25
CA VAL A 559 0.04 -0.76 20.43
C VAL A 559 -1.23 -0.05 20.00
N ASP A 560 -2.37 -0.45 20.55
CA ASP A 560 -3.62 0.31 20.51
C ASP A 560 -3.68 1.21 21.76
N LEU A 561 -3.54 2.52 21.55
CA LEU A 561 -3.45 3.51 22.64
C LEU A 561 -4.82 3.84 23.26
N MET A 562 -5.93 3.50 22.59
CA MET A 562 -7.27 3.78 23.09
C MET A 562 -7.73 2.70 24.08
N VAL A 563 -7.39 1.44 23.81
CA VAL A 563 -7.78 0.29 24.64
C VAL A 563 -6.61 -0.31 25.41
N ASP A 564 -5.43 0.30 25.35
CA ASP A 564 -4.18 -0.14 26.00
C ASP A 564 -3.79 -1.59 25.66
N ALA A 565 -4.00 -2.01 24.38
CA ALA A 565 -3.61 -3.36 23.95
C ALA A 565 -2.23 -3.34 23.27
N PRO A 566 -1.36 -4.37 23.48
CA PRO A 566 -1.59 -5.56 24.30
C PRO A 566 -1.45 -5.28 25.81
N THR A 567 -2.20 -6.03 26.62
CA THR A 567 -2.17 -5.95 28.09
C THR A 567 -1.64 -7.23 28.71
N PRO A 568 -1.03 -7.15 29.91
CA PRO A 568 -0.67 -8.34 30.67
C PRO A 568 -1.90 -9.20 30.98
N VAL A 569 -1.71 -10.51 30.97
CA VAL A 569 -2.71 -11.49 31.42
C VAL A 569 -2.43 -11.95 32.83
N SER A 570 -3.48 -12.37 33.56
CA SER A 570 -3.32 -12.85 34.95
C SER A 570 -2.66 -14.23 35.00
N GLU A 571 -1.99 -14.53 36.11
CA GLU A 571 -1.43 -15.85 36.40
C GLU A 571 -2.48 -16.97 36.36
N ALA A 572 -3.73 -16.66 36.72
CA ALA A 572 -4.84 -17.62 36.66
C ALA A 572 -5.15 -17.99 35.21
N GLN A 573 -5.21 -17.00 34.31
CA GLN A 573 -5.42 -17.23 32.88
C GLN A 573 -4.27 -18.03 32.25
N LEU A 574 -3.02 -17.74 32.61
CA LEU A 574 -1.87 -18.50 32.12
C LEU A 574 -1.94 -19.97 32.57
N ARG A 575 -2.26 -20.21 33.83
CA ARG A 575 -2.42 -21.60 34.37
C ARG A 575 -3.56 -22.34 33.69
N GLU A 576 -4.68 -21.68 33.43
CA GLU A 576 -5.81 -22.29 32.71
C GLU A 576 -5.43 -22.72 31.29
N LEU A 577 -4.52 -21.97 30.64
CA LEU A 577 -3.98 -22.28 29.31
C LEU A 577 -2.79 -23.24 29.34
N GLY A 578 -2.32 -23.64 30.53
CA GLY A 578 -1.10 -24.47 30.68
C GLY A 578 0.18 -23.74 30.27
N LEU A 579 0.20 -22.40 30.36
CA LEU A 579 1.32 -21.55 29.97
C LEU A 579 2.05 -20.96 31.18
N ALA A 580 3.33 -20.64 30.97
CA ALA A 580 4.14 -19.89 31.91
C ALA A 580 5.02 -18.86 31.17
N LEU A 581 5.13 -17.67 31.73
CA LEU A 581 6.05 -16.66 31.19
C LEU A 581 7.47 -17.00 31.64
N ARG A 582 8.40 -17.11 30.70
CA ARG A 582 9.83 -17.06 31.00
C ARG A 582 10.22 -15.63 31.36
N LYS A 583 11.15 -15.46 32.33
CA LYS A 583 11.74 -14.13 32.55
C LYS A 583 12.32 -13.61 31.23
N PRO A 584 12.14 -12.32 30.92
CA PRO A 584 12.75 -11.76 29.72
C PRO A 584 14.24 -12.04 29.71
N ILE A 585 14.77 -12.62 28.63
CA ILE A 585 16.20 -12.66 28.39
C ILE A 585 16.57 -11.21 28.06
N PRO A 586 17.53 -10.58 28.77
CA PRO A 586 17.99 -9.26 28.38
C PRO A 586 18.40 -9.30 26.91
N ARG A 587 17.86 -8.43 26.09
CA ARG A 587 18.36 -8.24 24.72
C ARG A 587 19.70 -7.52 24.86
N GLU A 588 20.79 -8.17 24.47
CA GLU A 588 22.12 -7.58 24.32
C GLU A 588 22.12 -6.48 23.25
#